data_b1ef4d002f7ff83fea70993c3e330f10
#
_entry.id   b1ef4d002f7ff83fea70993c3e330f10
#
_cell.length_a   1.000
_cell.length_b   1.000
_cell.length_c   1.000
_cell.angle_alpha   90.00
_cell.angle_beta   90.00
_cell.angle_gamma   90.00
#
_symmetry.space_group_name_H-M   'P 1'
#
loop_
_entity.id
_entity.type
_entity.pdbx_description
1 polymer ?
#
loop_
_entity_poly.entity_id
_entity_poly.type
_entity_poly.pdbx_seq_one_letter_code
_entity_poly.pdbx_strand_id
1 'polypeptide(L)'
;MKPINKTIVPYITFVRYLTLDSLWRWKFRALIILAASGLGVGLQVAVFGLLLGYAQHFAAGEVIQFAGAQLDPRTSLGLLAGGGLAITMLLLLSALFIYVSRRSIVRIGRSYEEFCAKRVFRLLREGGDLFSVIESDRCVESYLFRLVRSDSRLAGRVLRMLLALVIPALTLVVATAAVFYLEPRLSVIIAVLGSVLLVYQYRVSRLAAHHSMRFEQLAPAAGVEYRELMQYYKHQAASVVNASMEERLFSGGAVRKQLDAYEGLLRSVEVSRLVSGLFTAAAVGLILGIMGAEIILDGAGWERLLLYVVALRFALVSLQGVFSSLTAINRFYPQVRRYMDFVLSFSPEDATRHPPRDRYAVALDEGAVALPGSVERVEINRGDRVALVTPLELNRYTLGAVCETLLGDDQNGVLSVLHSARYASCSHSCPTDSIRSMLRLPETAQWKDLRGLFANDALYNEARDALSKNLDKAIPPAKWASLKPSLKMTLALIATHQSGCAWLFVDAVDLQLLDAEVVDFYLHRFSGSIVCILYSRKIKQVGLFREDWVVVAGNQVVGIGSPGWLKEVELQANKILEASRKHKAVLNDELDEE
;
A
#
# COMPACT_ATOMS: atom_id res chain seq x y z
N MET A 1 13.64 2.45 29.58
CA MET A 1 13.40 3.56 28.63
C MET A 1 14.26 3.34 27.39
N LYS A 2 13.70 2.89 26.23
CA LYS A 2 14.46 2.85 24.97
C LYS A 2 14.76 4.29 24.52
N PRO A 3 15.95 4.59 24.06
CA PRO A 3 16.36 5.96 23.74
C PRO A 3 15.43 6.58 22.69
N ILE A 4 14.99 7.79 22.96
CA ILE A 4 14.08 8.62 22.16
C ILE A 4 14.53 8.71 20.68
N ASN A 5 15.83 8.69 20.43
CA ASN A 5 16.42 8.72 19.09
C ASN A 5 16.00 7.57 18.15
N LYS A 6 15.72 6.36 18.67
CA LYS A 6 15.36 5.22 17.82
C LYS A 6 13.96 5.30 17.18
N THR A 7 13.10 6.21 17.67
CA THR A 7 11.71 6.33 17.20
C THR A 7 11.48 7.60 16.34
N ILE A 8 12.21 8.68 16.61
CA ILE A 8 12.04 9.97 15.93
C ILE A 8 12.69 9.97 14.55
N VAL A 9 13.90 9.39 14.45
CA VAL A 9 14.66 9.37 13.18
C VAL A 9 13.89 8.68 12.04
N PRO A 10 13.29 7.48 12.22
CA PRO A 10 12.49 6.85 11.17
C PRO A 10 11.28 7.67 10.75
N TYR A 11 10.65 8.38 11.71
CA TYR A 11 9.48 9.20 11.42
C TYR A 11 9.84 10.46 10.61
N ILE A 12 10.92 11.12 10.95
CA ILE A 12 11.42 12.28 10.19
C ILE A 12 11.83 11.83 8.78
N THR A 13 12.51 10.70 8.65
CA THR A 13 12.89 10.13 7.36
C THR A 13 11.66 9.82 6.51
N PHE A 14 10.63 9.25 7.12
CA PHE A 14 9.36 8.97 6.48
C PHE A 14 8.65 10.24 5.96
N VAL A 15 8.49 11.26 6.81
CA VAL A 15 7.87 12.53 6.41
C VAL A 15 8.71 13.22 5.33
N ARG A 16 10.04 13.24 5.49
CA ARG A 16 10.96 13.79 4.50
C ARG A 16 10.86 13.06 3.16
N TYR A 17 10.80 11.73 3.16
CA TYR A 17 10.64 10.94 1.95
C TYR A 17 9.33 11.28 1.23
N LEU A 18 8.19 11.23 1.94
CA LEU A 18 6.89 11.55 1.34
C LEU A 18 6.82 12.98 0.79
N THR A 19 7.33 13.94 1.55
CA THR A 19 7.28 15.36 1.13
C THR A 19 8.19 15.63 -0.06
N LEU A 20 9.41 15.12 -0.07
CA LEU A 20 10.35 15.32 -1.17
C LEU A 20 9.87 14.60 -2.44
N ASP A 21 9.45 13.33 -2.34
CA ASP A 21 8.98 12.55 -3.49
C ASP A 21 7.73 13.16 -4.13
N SER A 22 6.83 13.73 -3.31
CA SER A 22 5.59 14.34 -3.80
C SER A 22 5.74 15.81 -4.20
N LEU A 23 6.33 16.67 -3.33
CA LEU A 23 6.36 18.11 -3.56
C LEU A 23 7.25 18.48 -4.75
N TRP A 24 8.38 17.80 -4.93
CA TRP A 24 9.26 18.05 -6.07
C TRP A 24 8.58 17.75 -7.39
N ARG A 25 7.74 16.72 -7.43
CA ARG A 25 7.02 16.29 -8.64
C ARG A 25 5.85 17.21 -8.98
N TRP A 26 5.17 17.79 -7.99
CA TRP A 26 4.03 18.71 -8.17
C TRP A 26 4.29 20.10 -7.59
N LYS A 27 5.51 20.62 -7.75
CA LYS A 27 5.98 21.87 -7.18
C LYS A 27 5.03 23.07 -7.42
N PHE A 28 4.49 23.22 -8.61
CA PHE A 28 3.55 24.29 -8.91
C PHE A 28 2.24 24.19 -8.13
N ARG A 29 1.70 22.97 -7.98
CA ARG A 29 0.48 22.76 -7.19
C ARG A 29 0.75 22.94 -5.69
N ALA A 30 1.90 22.54 -5.21
CA ALA A 30 2.34 22.77 -3.84
C ALA A 30 2.49 24.29 -3.56
N LEU A 31 3.02 25.04 -4.50
CA LEU A 31 3.09 26.50 -4.41
C LEU A 31 1.70 27.14 -4.35
N ILE A 32 0.75 26.68 -5.18
CA ILE A 32 -0.65 27.13 -5.12
C ILE A 32 -1.26 26.86 -3.74
N ILE A 33 -1.01 25.68 -3.15
CA ILE A 33 -1.50 25.36 -1.81
C ILE A 33 -0.95 26.34 -0.78
N LEU A 34 0.36 26.58 -0.79
CA LEU A 34 1.02 27.50 0.15
C LEU A 34 0.54 28.93 -0.02
N ALA A 35 0.51 29.43 -1.26
CA ALA A 35 0.04 30.78 -1.56
C ALA A 35 -1.43 30.98 -1.20
N ALA A 36 -2.32 30.07 -1.61
CA ALA A 36 -3.74 30.16 -1.30
C ALA A 36 -4.02 29.99 0.21
N SER A 37 -3.28 29.10 0.90
CA SER A 37 -3.39 28.98 2.36
C SER A 37 -2.90 30.24 3.06
N GLY A 38 -1.76 30.79 2.64
CA GLY A 38 -1.19 32.01 3.20
C GLY A 38 -2.11 33.22 3.01
N LEU A 39 -2.63 33.41 1.77
CA LEU A 39 -3.60 34.45 1.48
C LEU A 39 -4.89 34.27 2.28
N GLY A 40 -5.43 33.06 2.34
CA GLY A 40 -6.64 32.79 3.11
C GLY A 40 -6.49 33.11 4.59
N VAL A 41 -5.39 32.67 5.23
CA VAL A 41 -5.09 32.98 6.63
C VAL A 41 -4.77 34.48 6.79
N GLY A 42 -4.00 35.08 5.87
CA GLY A 42 -3.66 36.52 5.89
C GLY A 42 -4.91 37.41 5.86
N LEU A 43 -5.90 37.06 5.04
CA LEU A 43 -7.20 37.77 5.01
C LEU A 43 -7.98 37.64 6.32
N GLN A 44 -7.94 36.48 7.00
CA GLN A 44 -8.51 36.33 8.34
C GLN A 44 -7.81 37.23 9.36
N VAL A 45 -6.49 37.35 9.26
CA VAL A 45 -5.69 38.26 10.11
C VAL A 45 -6.07 39.71 9.84
N ALA A 46 -6.27 40.10 8.58
CA ALA A 46 -6.72 41.44 8.20
C ALA A 46 -8.11 41.76 8.80
N VAL A 47 -9.02 40.79 8.80
CA VAL A 47 -10.32 40.93 9.49
C VAL A 47 -10.13 41.19 10.99
N PHE A 48 -9.24 40.41 11.63
CA PHE A 48 -8.91 40.65 13.04
C PHE A 48 -8.31 42.03 13.29
N GLY A 49 -7.40 42.47 12.42
CA GLY A 49 -6.82 43.83 12.50
C GLY A 49 -7.87 44.95 12.38
N LEU A 50 -8.80 44.76 11.43
CA LEU A 50 -9.91 45.71 11.28
C LEU A 50 -10.84 45.74 12.49
N LEU A 51 -11.19 44.57 13.04
CA LEU A 51 -12.01 44.48 14.25
C LEU A 51 -11.32 45.11 15.47
N LEU A 52 -10.02 44.82 15.62
CA LEU A 52 -9.21 45.40 16.70
C LEU A 52 -9.11 46.91 16.59
N GLY A 53 -8.77 47.43 15.40
CA GLY A 53 -8.69 48.86 15.16
C GLY A 53 -10.03 49.58 15.39
N TYR A 54 -11.14 48.99 14.90
CA TYR A 54 -12.48 49.54 15.16
C TYR A 54 -12.81 49.54 16.65
N ALA A 55 -12.56 48.46 17.37
CA ALA A 55 -12.82 48.35 18.80
C ALA A 55 -12.01 49.37 19.63
N GLN A 56 -10.74 49.59 19.28
CA GLN A 56 -9.86 50.55 19.95
C GLN A 56 -10.37 51.99 19.76
N HIS A 57 -10.66 52.40 18.52
CA HIS A 57 -11.20 53.72 18.25
C HIS A 57 -12.59 53.95 18.86
N PHE A 58 -13.43 52.90 18.87
CA PHE A 58 -14.74 52.92 19.52
C PHE A 58 -14.63 53.16 21.04
N ALA A 59 -13.71 52.46 21.70
CA ALA A 59 -13.47 52.59 23.14
C ALA A 59 -12.85 53.95 23.49
N ALA A 60 -11.84 54.38 22.75
CA ALA A 60 -11.18 55.67 22.96
C ALA A 60 -12.07 56.88 22.61
N GLY A 61 -13.14 56.69 21.84
CA GLY A 61 -13.95 57.81 21.33
C GLY A 61 -13.22 58.66 20.30
N GLU A 62 -12.20 58.10 19.67
CA GLU A 62 -11.40 58.79 18.66
C GLU A 62 -12.06 58.72 17.28
N VAL A 63 -12.01 59.83 16.55
CA VAL A 63 -12.57 59.96 15.21
C VAL A 63 -11.65 59.23 14.21
N ILE A 64 -12.21 58.33 13.42
CA ILE A 64 -11.50 57.64 12.36
C ILE A 64 -11.45 58.54 11.10
N GLN A 65 -10.24 58.87 10.63
CA GLN A 65 -10.07 59.57 9.36
C GLN A 65 -10.02 58.57 8.21
N PHE A 66 -11.06 58.52 7.41
CA PHE A 66 -11.13 57.67 6.24
C PHE A 66 -11.42 58.49 4.98
N ALA A 67 -10.53 58.43 3.99
CA ALA A 67 -10.67 59.18 2.72
C ALA A 67 -10.99 60.66 2.83
N GLY A 68 -10.46 61.35 3.88
CA GLY A 68 -10.69 62.74 4.12
C GLY A 68 -11.96 63.09 4.91
N ALA A 69 -12.78 62.12 5.24
CA ALA A 69 -13.95 62.27 6.12
C ALA A 69 -13.58 61.90 7.56
N GLN A 70 -13.99 62.69 8.51
CA GLN A 70 -13.91 62.41 9.95
C GLN A 70 -15.18 61.68 10.37
N LEU A 71 -15.08 60.41 10.69
CA LEU A 71 -16.20 59.55 11.04
C LEU A 71 -16.07 59.12 12.51
N ASP A 72 -17.08 59.44 13.32
CA ASP A 72 -17.15 58.99 14.70
C ASP A 72 -17.68 57.52 14.72
N PRO A 73 -16.88 56.56 15.25
CA PRO A 73 -17.28 55.14 15.29
C PRO A 73 -18.53 54.89 16.16
N ARG A 74 -18.90 55.79 17.06
CA ARG A 74 -20.06 55.65 17.95
C ARG A 74 -21.38 56.06 17.30
N THR A 75 -21.34 56.98 16.32
CA THR A 75 -22.55 57.59 15.74
C THR A 75 -22.70 57.32 14.23
N SER A 76 -21.66 56.95 13.53
CA SER A 76 -21.66 56.76 12.07
C SER A 76 -22.16 55.39 11.65
N LEU A 77 -23.42 55.28 11.24
CA LEU A 77 -24.04 54.08 10.68
C LEU A 77 -23.31 53.65 9.37
N GLY A 78 -22.82 54.64 8.59
CA GLY A 78 -22.06 54.38 7.37
C GLY A 78 -20.75 53.68 7.62
N LEU A 79 -20.01 54.01 8.69
CA LEU A 79 -18.77 53.35 9.09
C LEU A 79 -19.05 51.91 9.53
N LEU A 80 -20.08 51.66 10.30
CA LEU A 80 -20.48 50.32 10.74
C LEU A 80 -20.89 49.45 9.55
N ALA A 81 -21.72 49.95 8.66
CA ALA A 81 -22.16 49.22 7.46
C ALA A 81 -21.00 48.96 6.49
N GLY A 82 -20.16 49.98 6.23
CA GLY A 82 -18.97 49.84 5.38
C GLY A 82 -17.93 48.86 5.95
N GLY A 83 -17.66 48.96 7.25
CA GLY A 83 -16.80 48.02 7.97
C GLY A 83 -17.33 46.60 7.97
N GLY A 84 -18.62 46.40 8.22
CA GLY A 84 -19.31 45.13 8.15
C GLY A 84 -19.23 44.50 6.74
N LEU A 85 -19.44 45.31 5.70
CA LEU A 85 -19.32 44.85 4.31
C LEU A 85 -17.88 44.48 3.97
N ALA A 86 -16.90 45.28 4.37
CA ALA A 86 -15.48 44.97 4.16
C ALA A 86 -15.06 43.66 4.85
N ILE A 87 -15.45 43.46 6.09
CA ILE A 87 -15.20 42.23 6.84
C ILE A 87 -15.85 41.05 6.14
N THR A 88 -17.09 41.15 5.70
CA THR A 88 -17.81 40.09 4.99
C THR A 88 -17.10 39.73 3.70
N MET A 89 -16.67 40.71 2.89
CA MET A 89 -15.92 40.48 1.66
C MET A 89 -14.57 39.82 1.90
N LEU A 90 -13.83 40.22 2.91
CA LEU A 90 -12.56 39.61 3.28
C LEU A 90 -12.74 38.15 3.74
N LEU A 91 -13.79 37.85 4.51
CA LEU A 91 -14.11 36.50 4.93
C LEU A 91 -14.51 35.61 3.76
N LEU A 92 -15.34 36.10 2.83
CA LEU A 92 -15.72 35.39 1.62
C LEU A 92 -14.50 35.11 0.75
N LEU A 93 -13.63 36.08 0.55
CA LEU A 93 -12.38 35.91 -0.21
C LEU A 93 -11.44 34.92 0.48
N SER A 94 -11.30 34.99 1.80
CA SER A 94 -10.53 34.03 2.59
C SER A 94 -11.09 32.62 2.40
N ALA A 95 -12.41 32.42 2.51
CA ALA A 95 -13.05 31.13 2.31
C ALA A 95 -12.78 30.57 0.90
N LEU A 96 -12.80 31.43 -0.12
CA LEU A 96 -12.48 31.05 -1.50
C LEU A 96 -11.04 30.56 -1.63
N PHE A 97 -10.06 31.29 -1.09
CA PHE A 97 -8.66 30.86 -1.12
C PHE A 97 -8.43 29.56 -0.35
N ILE A 98 -9.02 29.40 0.82
CA ILE A 98 -8.97 28.15 1.59
C ILE A 98 -9.58 26.99 0.78
N TYR A 99 -10.70 27.21 0.09
CA TYR A 99 -11.32 26.22 -0.77
C TYR A 99 -10.40 25.80 -1.93
N VAL A 100 -9.76 26.77 -2.61
CA VAL A 100 -8.80 26.52 -3.70
C VAL A 100 -7.63 25.67 -3.19
N SER A 101 -7.10 26.01 -2.01
CA SER A 101 -6.04 25.22 -1.36
C SER A 101 -6.50 23.78 -1.08
N ARG A 102 -7.64 23.59 -0.41
CA ARG A 102 -8.19 22.26 -0.09
C ARG A 102 -8.47 21.43 -1.33
N ARG A 103 -9.03 22.02 -2.38
CA ARG A 103 -9.24 21.36 -3.69
C ARG A 103 -7.93 20.90 -4.30
N SER A 104 -6.89 21.71 -4.23
CA SER A 104 -5.54 21.37 -4.74
C SER A 104 -4.90 20.25 -3.93
N ILE A 105 -5.07 20.23 -2.62
CA ILE A 105 -4.62 19.14 -1.72
C ILE A 105 -5.27 17.81 -2.10
N VAL A 106 -6.58 17.80 -2.34
CA VAL A 106 -7.30 16.58 -2.76
C VAL A 106 -6.78 16.06 -4.10
N ARG A 107 -6.55 16.97 -5.06
CA ARG A 107 -6.02 16.60 -6.39
C ARG A 107 -4.59 16.03 -6.31
N ILE A 108 -3.71 16.63 -5.52
CA ILE A 108 -2.34 16.09 -5.31
C ILE A 108 -2.43 14.72 -4.64
N GLY A 109 -3.24 14.54 -3.60
CA GLY A 109 -3.39 13.27 -2.92
C GLY A 109 -3.82 12.15 -3.87
N ARG A 110 -4.82 12.41 -4.75
CA ARG A 110 -5.25 11.45 -5.77
C ARG A 110 -4.15 11.14 -6.80
N SER A 111 -3.47 12.19 -7.29
CA SER A 111 -2.39 12.01 -8.28
C SER A 111 -1.21 11.23 -7.69
N TYR A 112 -0.94 11.41 -6.40
CA TYR A 112 0.11 10.66 -5.70
C TYR A 112 -0.29 9.21 -5.45
N GLU A 113 -1.54 8.93 -5.10
CA GLU A 113 -2.08 7.57 -4.97
C GLU A 113 -1.89 6.78 -6.28
N GLU A 114 -2.30 7.39 -7.41
CA GLU A 114 -2.13 6.80 -8.74
C GLU A 114 -0.64 6.58 -9.08
N PHE A 115 0.20 7.57 -8.75
CA PHE A 115 1.65 7.45 -8.95
C PHE A 115 2.26 6.32 -8.13
N CYS A 116 1.90 6.19 -6.84
CA CYS A 116 2.38 5.11 -5.97
C CYS A 116 2.00 3.74 -6.53
N ALA A 117 0.74 3.56 -6.95
CA ALA A 117 0.28 2.31 -7.55
C ALA A 117 1.03 1.99 -8.86
N LYS A 118 1.17 2.98 -9.75
CA LYS A 118 1.93 2.82 -11.01
C LYS A 118 3.41 2.51 -10.74
N ARG A 119 4.00 3.09 -9.69
CA ARG A 119 5.38 2.83 -9.29
C ARG A 119 5.56 1.39 -8.85
N VAL A 120 4.65 0.84 -8.03
CA VAL A 120 4.69 -0.58 -7.66
C VAL A 120 4.67 -1.45 -8.91
N PHE A 121 3.71 -1.24 -9.83
CA PHE A 121 3.66 -2.01 -11.07
C PHE A 121 4.91 -1.86 -11.94
N ARG A 122 5.51 -0.66 -11.99
CA ARG A 122 6.75 -0.44 -12.72
C ARG A 122 7.90 -1.23 -12.10
N LEU A 123 8.04 -1.15 -10.78
CA LEU A 123 9.07 -1.89 -10.07
C LEU A 123 8.91 -3.40 -10.24
N LEU A 124 7.67 -3.91 -10.18
CA LEU A 124 7.37 -5.32 -10.45
C LEU A 124 7.73 -5.73 -11.89
N ARG A 125 7.56 -4.83 -12.85
CA ARG A 125 7.92 -5.10 -14.25
C ARG A 125 9.43 -5.05 -14.48
N GLU A 126 10.13 -4.14 -13.82
CA GLU A 126 11.56 -3.89 -14.01
C GLU A 126 12.44 -4.85 -13.21
N GLY A 127 11.90 -5.48 -12.17
CA GLY A 127 12.63 -6.36 -11.31
C GLY A 127 11.81 -7.58 -10.91
N GLY A 128 11.48 -8.43 -11.89
CA GLY A 128 10.82 -9.71 -11.67
C GLY A 128 11.47 -10.58 -10.60
N ASP A 129 12.68 -10.23 -10.23
CA ASP A 129 13.59 -10.94 -9.32
C ASP A 129 13.29 -10.72 -7.83
N LEU A 130 12.60 -9.65 -7.48
CA LEU A 130 12.34 -9.30 -6.07
C LEU A 130 11.23 -10.12 -5.43
N PHE A 131 10.52 -10.89 -6.22
CA PHE A 131 9.55 -11.86 -5.67
C PHE A 131 10.23 -12.99 -4.90
N SER A 132 11.51 -13.27 -5.19
CA SER A 132 12.33 -14.24 -4.48
C SER A 132 12.82 -13.73 -3.14
N VAL A 133 13.15 -12.43 -3.06
CA VAL A 133 13.75 -11.80 -1.86
C VAL A 133 12.69 -11.39 -0.83
N ILE A 134 11.43 -11.18 -1.27
CA ILE A 134 10.33 -10.93 -0.34
C ILE A 134 9.77 -12.27 0.13
N GLU A 135 10.51 -12.86 1.07
CA GLU A 135 10.12 -13.96 1.94
C GLU A 135 9.30 -15.08 1.32
N SER A 136 9.87 -16.26 1.41
CA SER A 136 9.30 -17.59 1.27
C SER A 136 7.91 -17.80 1.91
N ASP A 137 7.26 -16.82 2.48
CA ASP A 137 6.05 -16.94 3.25
C ASP A 137 4.76 -16.52 2.53
N ARG A 138 4.01 -17.53 2.26
CA ARG A 138 2.53 -17.74 2.22
C ARG A 138 1.61 -16.73 1.57
N CYS A 139 1.98 -15.49 1.26
CA CYS A 139 1.03 -14.48 0.78
C CYS A 139 1.62 -13.41 -0.15
N VAL A 140 2.56 -13.73 -1.02
CA VAL A 140 3.13 -12.73 -1.94
C VAL A 140 2.03 -12.06 -2.75
N GLU A 141 1.07 -12.83 -3.27
CA GLU A 141 -0.06 -12.26 -4.02
C GLU A 141 -0.91 -11.34 -3.16
N SER A 142 -1.25 -11.76 -1.94
CA SER A 142 -2.04 -10.95 -1.01
C SER A 142 -1.25 -9.73 -0.51
N TYR A 143 0.06 -9.86 -0.32
CA TYR A 143 0.96 -8.77 0.04
C TYR A 143 1.02 -7.72 -1.08
N LEU A 144 1.25 -8.12 -2.32
CA LEU A 144 1.31 -7.22 -3.46
C LEU A 144 -0.03 -6.56 -3.76
N PHE A 145 -1.12 -7.32 -3.69
CA PHE A 145 -2.46 -6.78 -3.84
C PHE A 145 -2.75 -5.72 -2.77
N ARG A 146 -2.33 -5.98 -1.52
CA ARG A 146 -2.43 -5.04 -0.40
C ARG A 146 -1.57 -3.80 -0.65
N LEU A 147 -0.36 -3.96 -1.17
CA LEU A 147 0.58 -2.90 -1.48
C LEU A 147 0.02 -1.95 -2.55
N VAL A 148 -0.55 -2.50 -3.63
CA VAL A 148 -1.15 -1.73 -4.72
C VAL A 148 -2.48 -1.11 -4.29
N ARG A 149 -3.39 -1.88 -3.68
CA ARG A 149 -4.76 -1.43 -3.39
C ARG A 149 -4.87 -0.60 -2.12
N SER A 150 -4.21 -1.01 -1.05
CA SER A 150 -4.32 -0.39 0.28
C SER A 150 -3.20 0.59 0.56
N ASP A 151 -1.95 0.16 0.47
CA ASP A 151 -0.81 0.93 0.97
C ASP A 151 -0.49 2.13 0.09
N SER A 152 -0.57 2.00 -1.24
CA SER A 152 -0.45 3.12 -2.18
C SER A 152 -1.54 4.18 -1.95
N ARG A 153 -2.79 3.74 -1.70
CA ARG A 153 -3.91 4.63 -1.37
C ARG A 153 -3.69 5.36 -0.04
N LEU A 154 -3.17 4.64 0.96
CA LEU A 154 -2.87 5.23 2.26
C LEU A 154 -1.70 6.20 2.19
N ALA A 155 -0.70 5.98 1.34
CA ALA A 155 0.37 6.94 1.06
C ALA A 155 -0.21 8.27 0.53
N GLY A 156 -1.13 8.21 -0.45
CA GLY A 156 -1.84 9.40 -0.93
C GLY A 156 -2.69 10.08 0.14
N ARG A 157 -3.32 9.30 1.02
CA ARG A 157 -4.11 9.83 2.14
C ARG A 157 -3.24 10.53 3.18
N VAL A 158 -2.10 9.94 3.56
CA VAL A 158 -1.14 10.55 4.50
C VAL A 158 -0.57 11.83 3.92
N LEU A 159 -0.18 11.84 2.64
CA LEU A 159 0.26 13.08 1.98
C LEU A 159 -0.81 14.17 2.04
N ARG A 160 -2.07 13.83 1.77
CA ARG A 160 -3.18 14.78 1.88
C ARG A 160 -3.33 15.33 3.29
N MET A 161 -3.16 14.50 4.34
CA MET A 161 -3.20 14.94 5.74
C MET A 161 -2.02 15.86 6.08
N LEU A 162 -0.81 15.54 5.60
CA LEU A 162 0.38 16.39 5.77
C LEU A 162 0.19 17.78 5.13
N LEU A 163 -0.34 17.83 3.91
CA LEU A 163 -0.61 19.11 3.24
C LEU A 163 -1.78 19.87 3.88
N ALA A 164 -2.79 19.19 4.39
CA ALA A 164 -3.91 19.81 5.09
C ALA A 164 -3.48 20.44 6.43
N LEU A 165 -2.35 20.00 7.00
CA LEU A 165 -1.77 20.54 8.22
C LEU A 165 -1.21 21.96 8.04
N VAL A 166 -0.96 22.39 6.80
CA VAL A 166 -0.43 23.73 6.49
C VAL A 166 -1.36 24.84 6.99
N ILE A 167 -2.67 24.72 6.77
CA ILE A 167 -3.64 25.74 7.19
C ILE A 167 -3.66 25.89 8.71
N PRO A 168 -3.92 24.83 9.52
CA PRO A 168 -3.91 24.96 10.96
C PRO A 168 -2.55 25.38 11.53
N ALA A 169 -1.43 24.97 10.91
CA ALA A 169 -0.11 25.40 11.34
C ALA A 169 0.11 26.91 11.14
N LEU A 170 -0.24 27.44 9.97
CA LEU A 170 -0.18 28.89 9.70
C LEU A 170 -1.11 29.67 10.64
N THR A 171 -2.35 29.20 10.81
CA THR A 171 -3.30 29.84 11.73
C THR A 171 -2.79 29.82 13.17
N LEU A 172 -2.17 28.71 13.60
CA LEU A 172 -1.57 28.60 14.93
C LEU A 172 -0.47 29.63 15.14
N VAL A 173 0.46 29.75 14.18
CA VAL A 173 1.58 30.72 14.26
C VAL A 173 1.03 32.14 14.38
N VAL A 174 0.08 32.50 13.52
CA VAL A 174 -0.50 33.84 13.51
C VAL A 174 -1.32 34.12 14.78
N ALA A 175 -2.16 33.18 15.19
CA ALA A 175 -2.97 33.33 16.39
C ALA A 175 -2.10 33.40 17.66
N THR A 176 -1.02 32.63 17.72
CA THR A 176 -0.05 32.69 18.82
C THR A 176 0.64 34.04 18.84
N ALA A 177 1.09 34.57 17.68
CA ALA A 177 1.67 35.91 17.59
C ALA A 177 0.69 36.99 18.07
N ALA A 178 -0.59 36.90 17.67
CA ALA A 178 -1.64 37.84 18.11
C ALA A 178 -1.86 37.77 19.63
N VAL A 179 -1.91 36.57 20.21
CA VAL A 179 -2.06 36.37 21.67
C VAL A 179 -0.88 37.00 22.43
N PHE A 180 0.37 36.79 21.96
CA PHE A 180 1.55 37.41 22.58
C PHE A 180 1.59 38.94 22.40
N TYR A 181 1.09 39.47 21.28
CA TYR A 181 0.99 40.91 21.05
C TYR A 181 0.00 41.58 21.98
N LEU A 182 -1.17 40.95 22.21
CA LEU A 182 -2.25 41.50 23.04
C LEU A 182 -1.86 41.50 24.52
N GLU A 183 -1.32 40.40 25.06
CA GLU A 183 -1.01 40.28 26.49
C GLU A 183 0.17 39.29 26.69
N PRO A 184 1.43 39.75 26.71
CA PRO A 184 2.61 38.88 26.77
C PRO A 184 2.73 38.11 28.08
N ARG A 185 2.35 38.69 29.23
CA ARG A 185 2.48 38.02 30.53
C ARG A 185 1.61 36.77 30.61
N LEU A 186 0.32 36.93 30.29
CA LEU A 186 -0.64 35.85 30.31
C LEU A 186 -0.29 34.77 29.26
N SER A 187 0.21 35.22 28.09
CA SER A 187 0.62 34.34 27.01
C SER A 187 1.77 33.41 27.40
N VAL A 188 2.73 33.87 28.20
CA VAL A 188 3.81 33.02 28.74
C VAL A 188 3.24 31.94 29.66
N ILE A 189 2.30 32.28 30.55
CA ILE A 189 1.66 31.30 31.44
C ILE A 189 0.93 30.22 30.63
N ILE A 190 0.17 30.63 29.61
CA ILE A 190 -0.55 29.70 28.73
C ILE A 190 0.43 28.86 27.89
N ALA A 191 1.55 29.43 27.44
CA ALA A 191 2.58 28.68 26.72
C ALA A 191 3.25 27.62 27.59
N VAL A 192 3.52 27.90 28.87
CA VAL A 192 4.02 26.91 29.82
C VAL A 192 3.01 25.78 30.01
N LEU A 193 1.75 26.12 30.25
CA LEU A 193 0.67 25.13 30.37
C LEU A 193 0.49 24.33 29.09
N GLY A 194 0.59 24.99 27.91
CA GLY A 194 0.58 24.36 26.60
C GLY A 194 1.73 23.38 26.37
N SER A 195 2.91 23.66 26.92
CA SER A 195 4.06 22.76 26.85
C SER A 195 3.80 21.44 27.61
N VAL A 196 3.13 21.50 28.76
CA VAL A 196 2.69 20.30 29.49
C VAL A 196 1.69 19.49 28.66
N LEU A 197 0.72 20.18 28.05
CA LEU A 197 -0.22 19.53 27.13
C LEU A 197 0.49 18.85 25.96
N LEU A 198 1.50 19.50 25.37
CA LEU A 198 2.26 18.98 24.24
C LEU A 198 2.98 17.67 24.60
N VAL A 199 3.61 17.60 25.78
CA VAL A 199 4.26 16.37 26.28
C VAL A 199 3.23 15.26 26.48
N TYR A 200 2.07 15.58 27.03
CA TYR A 200 1.00 14.60 27.23
C TYR A 200 0.44 14.10 25.90
N GLN A 201 0.15 14.99 24.96
CA GLN A 201 -0.31 14.64 23.62
C GLN A 201 0.68 13.78 22.85
N TYR A 202 1.97 14.04 23.03
CA TYR A 202 3.01 13.17 22.46
C TYR A 202 2.93 11.75 23.00
N ARG A 203 2.73 11.58 24.32
CA ARG A 203 2.56 10.25 24.94
C ARG A 203 1.32 9.53 24.41
N VAL A 204 0.19 10.22 24.31
CA VAL A 204 -1.07 9.66 23.76
C VAL A 204 -0.89 9.27 22.29
N SER A 205 -0.25 10.12 21.48
CA SER A 205 0.03 9.83 20.07
C SER A 205 0.94 8.59 19.90
N ARG A 206 1.94 8.42 20.77
CA ARG A 206 2.80 7.25 20.79
C ARG A 206 2.04 5.97 21.16
N LEU A 207 1.12 6.05 22.13
CA LEU A 207 0.25 4.93 22.51
C LEU A 207 -0.68 4.54 21.37
N ALA A 208 -1.28 5.52 20.69
CA ALA A 208 -2.11 5.29 19.51
C ALA A 208 -1.33 4.61 18.37
N ALA A 209 -0.08 5.03 18.12
CA ALA A 209 0.80 4.39 17.15
C ALA A 209 1.10 2.93 17.50
N HIS A 210 1.34 2.63 18.79
CA HIS A 210 1.55 1.26 19.28
C HIS A 210 0.32 0.36 19.02
N HIS A 211 -0.87 0.83 19.39
CA HIS A 211 -2.12 0.10 19.12
C HIS A 211 -2.37 -0.10 17.62
N SER A 212 -2.05 0.90 16.80
CA SER A 212 -2.15 0.79 15.34
C SER A 212 -1.21 -0.29 14.76
N MET A 213 0.04 -0.34 15.24
CA MET A 213 0.99 -1.38 14.83
C MET A 213 0.51 -2.78 15.24
N ARG A 214 0.04 -2.93 16.48
CA ARG A 214 -0.49 -4.19 16.98
C ARG A 214 -1.73 -4.65 16.20
N PHE A 215 -2.64 -3.74 15.87
CA PHE A 215 -3.80 -4.01 15.02
C PHE A 215 -3.39 -4.58 13.65
N GLU A 216 -2.36 -3.99 13.02
CA GLU A 216 -1.86 -4.45 11.73
C GLU A 216 -1.12 -5.80 11.81
N GLN A 217 -0.36 -6.03 12.87
CA GLN A 217 0.34 -7.30 13.08
C GLN A 217 -0.62 -8.48 13.28
N LEU A 218 -1.76 -8.23 13.93
CA LEU A 218 -2.77 -9.26 14.18
C LEU A 218 -3.73 -9.46 12.99
N ALA A 219 -3.75 -8.55 12.02
CA ALA A 219 -4.69 -8.61 10.89
C ALA A 219 -4.55 -9.88 10.01
N PRO A 220 -3.35 -10.43 9.73
CA PRO A 220 -3.22 -11.68 8.99
C PRO A 220 -3.82 -12.88 9.74
N ALA A 221 -3.49 -13.05 11.02
CA ALA A 221 -4.00 -14.15 11.86
C ALA A 221 -5.53 -14.06 12.03
N ALA A 222 -6.06 -12.87 12.34
CA ALA A 222 -7.50 -12.66 12.40
C ALA A 222 -8.19 -12.95 11.05
N GLY A 223 -7.52 -12.64 9.93
CA GLY A 223 -8.01 -12.97 8.59
C GLY A 223 -8.08 -14.46 8.31
N VAL A 224 -7.19 -15.26 8.90
CA VAL A 224 -7.24 -16.73 8.84
C VAL A 224 -8.44 -17.23 9.64
N GLU A 225 -8.60 -16.82 10.91
CA GLU A 225 -9.72 -17.22 11.76
C GLU A 225 -11.10 -16.91 11.11
N TYR A 226 -11.26 -15.71 10.52
CA TYR A 226 -12.47 -15.36 9.77
C TYR A 226 -12.69 -16.27 8.56
N ARG A 227 -11.63 -16.59 7.83
CA ARG A 227 -11.71 -17.42 6.63
C ARG A 227 -12.09 -18.87 6.99
N GLU A 228 -11.55 -19.41 8.05
CA GLU A 228 -11.87 -20.74 8.54
C GLU A 228 -13.34 -20.85 8.95
N LEU A 229 -13.85 -19.87 9.70
CA LEU A 229 -15.27 -19.84 10.05
C LEU A 229 -16.17 -19.72 8.82
N MET A 230 -15.80 -18.85 7.85
CA MET A 230 -16.54 -18.73 6.58
C MET A 230 -16.51 -20.03 5.76
N GLN A 231 -15.39 -20.74 5.74
CA GLN A 231 -15.31 -22.05 5.08
C GLN A 231 -16.17 -23.09 5.79
N TYR A 232 -16.18 -23.08 7.11
CA TYR A 232 -17.06 -23.95 7.89
C TYR A 232 -18.53 -23.74 7.53
N TYR A 233 -19.01 -22.49 7.52
CA TYR A 233 -20.38 -22.18 7.11
C TYR A 233 -20.69 -22.57 5.67
N LYS A 234 -19.72 -22.47 4.77
CA LYS A 234 -19.90 -22.83 3.36
C LYS A 234 -20.07 -24.33 3.14
N HIS A 235 -19.49 -25.16 4.01
CA HIS A 235 -19.45 -26.61 3.84
C HIS A 235 -20.38 -27.40 4.79
N GLN A 236 -21.03 -26.73 5.74
CA GLN A 236 -21.92 -27.37 6.69
C GLN A 236 -23.38 -26.98 6.41
N ALA A 237 -24.30 -27.93 6.68
CA ALA A 237 -25.73 -27.64 6.63
C ALA A 237 -26.10 -26.67 7.76
N ALA A 238 -27.04 -25.76 7.53
CA ALA A 238 -27.47 -24.76 8.51
C ALA A 238 -27.96 -25.37 9.85
N SER A 239 -28.47 -26.60 9.83
CA SER A 239 -28.91 -27.35 11.02
C SER A 239 -27.76 -27.83 11.93
N VAL A 240 -26.53 -27.85 11.43
CA VAL A 240 -25.34 -28.35 12.16
C VAL A 240 -24.49 -27.17 12.69
N VAL A 241 -24.75 -25.97 12.19
CA VAL A 241 -23.99 -24.77 12.58
C VAL A 241 -24.35 -24.39 14.03
N ASN A 242 -23.34 -24.39 14.89
CA ASN A 242 -23.52 -24.06 16.31
C ASN A 242 -23.19 -22.58 16.54
N ALA A 243 -24.16 -21.80 17.05
CA ALA A 243 -23.98 -20.37 17.37
C ALA A 243 -22.83 -20.11 18.34
N SER A 244 -22.40 -21.09 19.13
CA SER A 244 -21.24 -20.96 20.02
C SER A 244 -19.90 -20.77 19.30
N MET A 245 -19.81 -21.05 17.99
CA MET A 245 -18.58 -20.82 17.22
C MET A 245 -18.33 -19.33 16.96
N GLU A 246 -19.40 -18.57 16.70
CA GLU A 246 -19.29 -17.11 16.55
C GLU A 246 -18.82 -16.48 17.87
N GLU A 247 -19.40 -16.89 18.99
CA GLU A 247 -18.99 -16.40 20.30
C GLU A 247 -17.53 -16.73 20.61
N ARG A 248 -17.04 -17.91 20.24
CA ARG A 248 -15.63 -18.30 20.42
C ARG A 248 -14.70 -17.43 19.60
N LEU A 249 -15.05 -17.12 18.34
CA LEU A 249 -14.25 -16.24 17.50
C LEU A 249 -14.06 -14.85 18.12
N PHE A 250 -15.12 -14.31 18.75
CA PHE A 250 -15.08 -12.97 19.36
C PHE A 250 -14.69 -12.97 20.85
N SER A 251 -14.62 -14.12 21.52
CA SER A 251 -14.23 -14.22 22.93
C SER A 251 -12.73 -14.50 23.13
N GLY A 252 -12.03 -15.03 22.11
CA GLY A 252 -10.62 -15.41 22.18
C GLY A 252 -9.91 -15.20 20.85
N GLY A 253 -8.69 -15.72 20.71
CA GLY A 253 -7.94 -15.75 19.45
C GLY A 253 -7.39 -14.41 18.97
N ALA A 254 -7.01 -14.40 17.68
CA ALA A 254 -6.41 -13.22 17.04
C ALA A 254 -7.46 -12.14 16.74
N VAL A 255 -8.69 -12.54 16.42
CA VAL A 255 -9.80 -11.59 16.16
C VAL A 255 -10.07 -10.73 17.39
N ARG A 256 -10.19 -11.33 18.58
CA ARG A 256 -10.40 -10.60 19.83
C ARG A 256 -9.26 -9.63 20.10
N LYS A 257 -8.01 -10.10 20.01
CA LYS A 257 -6.81 -9.26 20.22
C LYS A 257 -6.75 -8.10 19.23
N GLN A 258 -7.17 -8.31 17.98
CA GLN A 258 -7.24 -7.27 16.96
C GLN A 258 -8.30 -6.21 17.31
N LEU A 259 -9.49 -6.64 17.75
CA LEU A 259 -10.56 -5.73 18.20
C LEU A 259 -10.15 -4.92 19.43
N ASP A 260 -9.48 -5.53 20.41
CA ASP A 260 -8.95 -4.84 21.59
C ASP A 260 -7.88 -3.79 21.21
N ALA A 261 -7.03 -4.10 20.23
CA ALA A 261 -6.07 -3.14 19.70
C ALA A 261 -6.76 -1.97 18.98
N TYR A 262 -7.84 -2.24 18.25
CA TYR A 262 -8.66 -1.22 17.60
C TYR A 262 -9.38 -0.32 18.63
N GLU A 263 -9.96 -0.91 19.67
CA GLU A 263 -10.55 -0.17 20.79
C GLU A 263 -9.52 0.73 21.47
N GLY A 264 -8.33 0.20 21.78
CA GLY A 264 -7.23 0.97 22.35
C GLY A 264 -6.81 2.16 21.48
N LEU A 265 -6.82 1.99 20.16
CA LEU A 265 -6.57 3.08 19.21
C LEU A 265 -7.65 4.16 19.30
N LEU A 266 -8.93 3.80 19.25
CA LEU A 266 -10.05 4.74 19.33
C LEU A 266 -10.06 5.46 20.68
N ARG A 267 -9.88 4.72 21.78
CA ARG A 267 -9.80 5.29 23.13
C ARG A 267 -8.68 6.32 23.24
N SER A 268 -7.53 6.08 22.63
CA SER A 268 -6.43 7.06 22.63
C SER A 268 -6.83 8.38 21.94
N VAL A 269 -7.62 8.32 20.87
CA VAL A 269 -8.13 9.52 20.18
C VAL A 269 -9.09 10.30 21.07
N GLU A 270 -10.02 9.61 21.75
CA GLU A 270 -10.99 10.27 22.64
C GLU A 270 -10.32 10.86 23.89
N VAL A 271 -9.33 10.17 24.46
CA VAL A 271 -8.51 10.73 25.56
C VAL A 271 -7.79 11.99 25.12
N SER A 272 -7.23 12.01 23.90
CA SER A 272 -6.61 13.23 23.33
C SER A 272 -7.59 14.40 23.24
N ARG A 273 -8.83 14.13 22.80
CA ARG A 273 -9.88 15.16 22.72
C ARG A 273 -10.29 15.67 24.10
N LEU A 274 -10.51 14.77 25.05
CA LEU A 274 -10.85 15.12 26.43
C LEU A 274 -9.81 16.04 27.05
N VAL A 275 -8.53 15.67 26.95
CA VAL A 275 -7.44 16.46 27.52
C VAL A 275 -7.30 17.82 26.87
N SER A 276 -7.46 17.89 25.53
CA SER A 276 -7.50 19.18 24.82
C SER A 276 -8.68 20.04 25.28
N GLY A 277 -9.84 19.46 25.52
CA GLY A 277 -11.01 20.15 26.06
C GLY A 277 -10.79 20.71 27.47
N LEU A 278 -10.24 19.87 28.37
CA LEU A 278 -9.89 20.28 29.74
C LEU A 278 -8.86 21.42 29.74
N PHE A 279 -7.84 21.32 28.88
CA PHE A 279 -6.86 22.40 28.72
C PHE A 279 -7.52 23.70 28.25
N THR A 280 -8.42 23.64 27.28
CA THR A 280 -9.15 24.81 26.79
C THR A 280 -9.98 25.43 27.90
N ALA A 281 -10.70 24.62 28.67
CA ALA A 281 -11.50 25.11 29.81
C ALA A 281 -10.61 25.76 30.88
N ALA A 282 -9.48 25.14 31.23
CA ALA A 282 -8.54 25.69 32.19
C ALA A 282 -7.92 27.02 31.70
N ALA A 283 -7.53 27.08 30.43
CA ALA A 283 -7.00 28.31 29.84
C ALA A 283 -8.00 29.46 29.86
N VAL A 284 -9.25 29.19 29.46
CA VAL A 284 -10.33 30.21 29.50
C VAL A 284 -10.62 30.64 30.92
N GLY A 285 -10.72 29.72 31.88
CA GLY A 285 -10.92 30.01 33.30
C GLY A 285 -9.82 30.90 33.88
N LEU A 286 -8.56 30.58 33.55
CA LEU A 286 -7.39 31.36 33.97
C LEU A 286 -7.40 32.78 33.41
N ILE A 287 -7.78 32.96 32.15
CA ILE A 287 -7.90 34.26 31.50
C ILE A 287 -8.99 35.08 32.17
N LEU A 288 -10.18 34.50 32.33
CA LEU A 288 -11.30 35.20 33.00
C LEU A 288 -10.98 35.55 34.44
N GLY A 289 -10.23 34.69 35.17
CA GLY A 289 -9.80 34.97 36.53
C GLY A 289 -8.82 36.15 36.63
N ILE A 290 -7.77 36.14 35.77
CA ILE A 290 -6.72 37.17 35.83
C ILE A 290 -7.17 38.48 35.20
N MET A 291 -7.56 38.48 33.92
CA MET A 291 -7.95 39.69 33.21
C MET A 291 -9.29 40.22 33.70
N GLY A 292 -10.24 39.34 34.09
CA GLY A 292 -11.52 39.76 34.67
C GLY A 292 -11.32 40.48 36.01
N ALA A 293 -10.38 40.04 36.85
CA ALA A 293 -10.06 40.74 38.09
C ALA A 293 -9.44 42.13 37.81
N GLU A 294 -8.52 42.26 36.87
CA GLU A 294 -7.93 43.54 36.46
C GLU A 294 -9.01 44.50 35.92
N ILE A 295 -9.92 44.01 35.08
CA ILE A 295 -11.01 44.81 34.52
C ILE A 295 -11.98 45.32 35.63
N ILE A 296 -12.29 44.51 36.62
CA ILE A 296 -13.14 44.90 37.74
C ILE A 296 -12.45 45.97 38.58
N LEU A 297 -11.12 45.88 38.74
CA LEU A 297 -10.35 46.83 39.53
C LEU A 297 -10.13 48.17 38.80
N ASP A 298 -9.81 48.11 37.52
CA ASP A 298 -9.43 49.30 36.72
C ASP A 298 -10.57 49.89 35.91
N GLY A 299 -11.72 49.18 35.79
CA GLY A 299 -12.92 49.66 35.10
C GLY A 299 -12.83 49.75 33.57
N ALA A 300 -11.72 49.26 32.97
CA ALA A 300 -11.43 49.36 31.55
C ALA A 300 -10.78 48.06 31.00
N GLY A 301 -10.85 47.84 29.67
CA GLY A 301 -10.10 46.75 29.00
C GLY A 301 -10.92 45.55 28.52
N TRP A 302 -12.25 45.63 28.55
CA TRP A 302 -13.16 44.57 28.07
C TRP A 302 -12.90 44.17 26.62
N GLU A 303 -12.54 45.14 25.77
CA GLU A 303 -12.27 44.92 24.35
C GLU A 303 -11.02 44.05 24.19
N ARG A 304 -9.98 44.32 25.00
CA ARG A 304 -8.72 43.53 24.98
C ARG A 304 -8.95 42.11 25.46
N LEU A 305 -9.76 41.92 26.51
CA LEU A 305 -10.17 40.61 26.99
C LEU A 305 -10.87 39.81 25.92
N LEU A 306 -11.89 40.41 25.28
CA LEU A 306 -12.69 39.73 24.25
C LEU A 306 -11.82 39.30 23.06
N LEU A 307 -10.97 40.19 22.57
CA LEU A 307 -10.03 39.91 21.47
C LEU A 307 -9.03 38.84 21.85
N TYR A 308 -8.49 38.86 23.07
CA TYR A 308 -7.58 37.87 23.58
C TYR A 308 -8.23 36.46 23.62
N VAL A 309 -9.44 36.36 24.17
CA VAL A 309 -10.20 35.10 24.22
C VAL A 309 -10.48 34.55 22.82
N VAL A 310 -10.84 35.41 21.87
CA VAL A 310 -11.09 35.01 20.49
C VAL A 310 -9.79 34.54 19.81
N ALA A 311 -8.68 35.30 19.94
CA ALA A 311 -7.39 34.92 19.40
C ALA A 311 -6.87 33.59 19.98
N LEU A 312 -7.00 33.43 21.31
CA LEU A 312 -6.64 32.19 21.98
C LEU A 312 -7.49 31.00 21.52
N ARG A 313 -8.80 31.17 21.34
CA ARG A 313 -9.66 30.13 20.79
C ARG A 313 -9.18 29.67 19.43
N PHE A 314 -8.80 30.61 18.53
CA PHE A 314 -8.22 30.25 17.23
C PHE A 314 -6.90 29.49 17.38
N ALA A 315 -6.00 29.90 18.29
CA ALA A 315 -4.76 29.20 18.58
C ALA A 315 -5.03 27.77 19.07
N LEU A 316 -5.94 27.58 20.02
CA LEU A 316 -6.27 26.27 20.59
C LEU A 316 -6.95 25.34 19.57
N VAL A 317 -7.90 25.83 18.79
CA VAL A 317 -8.55 25.04 17.72
C VAL A 317 -7.52 24.61 16.66
N SER A 318 -6.63 25.53 16.30
CA SER A 318 -5.55 25.22 15.34
C SER A 318 -4.55 24.22 15.90
N LEU A 319 -4.16 24.36 17.17
CA LEU A 319 -3.30 23.40 17.86
C LEU A 319 -3.93 22.00 17.92
N GLN A 320 -5.23 21.92 18.25
CA GLN A 320 -5.99 20.68 18.22
C GLN A 320 -6.03 20.07 16.80
N GLY A 321 -6.21 20.91 15.78
CA GLY A 321 -6.15 20.50 14.37
C GLY A 321 -4.82 19.91 13.98
N VAL A 322 -3.70 20.50 14.42
CA VAL A 322 -2.35 19.96 14.22
C VAL A 322 -2.19 18.59 14.89
N PHE A 323 -2.57 18.47 16.17
CA PHE A 323 -2.44 17.20 16.90
C PHE A 323 -3.32 16.09 16.33
N SER A 324 -4.56 16.39 15.96
CA SER A 324 -5.46 15.40 15.36
C SER A 324 -4.91 14.89 14.02
N SER A 325 -4.33 15.78 13.22
CA SER A 325 -3.70 15.41 11.95
C SER A 325 -2.45 14.54 12.16
N LEU A 326 -1.59 14.87 13.13
CA LEU A 326 -0.40 14.07 13.46
C LEU A 326 -0.81 12.67 13.98
N THR A 327 -1.81 12.60 14.84
CA THR A 327 -2.33 11.31 15.35
C THR A 327 -2.92 10.46 14.22
N ALA A 328 -3.64 11.09 13.27
CA ALA A 328 -4.17 10.40 12.10
C ALA A 328 -3.07 9.90 11.16
N ILE A 329 -1.98 10.65 10.99
CA ILE A 329 -0.80 10.22 10.22
C ILE A 329 -0.16 9.00 10.89
N ASN A 330 0.02 9.03 12.20
CA ASN A 330 0.61 7.92 12.97
C ASN A 330 -0.20 6.63 12.85
N ARG A 331 -1.52 6.73 12.69
CA ARG A 331 -2.39 5.56 12.44
C ARG A 331 -2.03 4.83 11.14
N PHE A 332 -1.61 5.55 10.11
CA PHE A 332 -1.31 4.97 8.80
C PHE A 332 0.19 4.75 8.56
N TYR A 333 1.02 5.09 9.56
CA TYR A 333 2.47 4.94 9.46
C TYR A 333 2.94 3.52 9.10
N PRO A 334 2.41 2.43 9.71
CA PRO A 334 2.89 1.07 9.41
C PRO A 334 2.68 0.67 7.95
N GLN A 335 1.52 1.02 7.37
CA GLN A 335 1.18 0.68 5.99
C GLN A 335 2.04 1.45 4.98
N VAL A 336 2.19 2.76 5.21
CA VAL A 336 2.99 3.61 4.32
C VAL A 336 4.48 3.30 4.46
N ARG A 337 4.94 2.91 5.66
CA ARG A 337 6.30 2.43 5.86
C ARG A 337 6.56 1.16 5.06
N ARG A 338 5.65 0.19 5.07
CA ARG A 338 5.74 -1.03 4.26
C ARG A 338 5.86 -0.70 2.77
N TYR A 339 5.06 0.25 2.27
CA TYR A 339 5.20 0.76 0.90
C TYR A 339 6.57 1.37 0.65
N MET A 340 7.06 2.20 1.57
CA MET A 340 8.37 2.86 1.46
C MET A 340 9.52 1.84 1.50
N ASP A 341 9.46 0.88 2.43
CA ASP A 341 10.45 -0.19 2.55
C ASP A 341 10.50 -1.03 1.26
N PHE A 342 9.34 -1.37 0.68
CA PHE A 342 9.26 -2.02 -0.62
C PHE A 342 9.92 -1.19 -1.74
N VAL A 343 9.64 0.11 -1.82
CA VAL A 343 10.21 0.98 -2.86
C VAL A 343 11.71 1.20 -2.69
N LEU A 344 12.21 1.23 -1.43
CA LEU A 344 13.61 1.46 -1.12
C LEU A 344 14.47 0.20 -1.22
N SER A 345 13.89 -0.98 -0.97
CA SER A 345 14.59 -2.27 -1.19
C SER A 345 14.82 -2.57 -2.67
N PHE A 346 14.15 -1.81 -3.55
CA PHE A 346 14.24 -1.97 -4.98
C PHE A 346 15.36 -1.10 -5.57
N SER A 347 16.47 -1.72 -5.96
CA SER A 347 17.51 -1.04 -6.74
C SER A 347 17.46 -1.46 -8.21
N PRO A 348 17.11 -0.55 -9.14
CA PRO A 348 17.13 -0.88 -10.57
C PRO A 348 18.54 -1.20 -11.11
N GLU A 349 19.58 -0.89 -10.34
CA GLU A 349 20.97 -1.14 -10.74
C GLU A 349 21.35 -2.62 -10.67
N ASP A 350 20.69 -3.41 -9.84
CA ASP A 350 20.96 -4.85 -9.71
C ASP A 350 20.32 -5.65 -10.86
N ALA A 351 19.21 -5.20 -11.40
CA ALA A 351 18.48 -5.87 -12.47
C ALA A 351 19.25 -5.97 -13.80
N THR A 352 20.17 -5.05 -14.08
CA THR A 352 20.93 -5.03 -15.33
C THR A 352 22.24 -5.81 -15.28
N ARG A 353 22.64 -6.32 -14.10
CA ARG A 353 23.98 -6.91 -13.87
C ARG A 353 24.08 -8.41 -14.12
N HIS A 354 22.97 -9.10 -14.31
CA HIS A 354 22.95 -10.55 -14.43
C HIS A 354 22.58 -11.01 -15.84
N PRO A 355 23.54 -11.14 -16.76
CA PRO A 355 23.25 -11.68 -18.09
C PRO A 355 22.77 -13.15 -17.98
N PRO A 356 21.86 -13.59 -18.85
CA PRO A 356 21.42 -14.98 -18.86
C PRO A 356 22.61 -15.91 -19.03
N ARG A 357 22.70 -16.92 -18.17
CA ARG A 357 23.70 -17.97 -18.27
C ARG A 357 23.15 -19.09 -19.15
N ASP A 358 24.02 -19.75 -19.86
CA ASP A 358 23.64 -20.89 -20.72
C ASP A 358 23.54 -22.22 -19.95
N ARG A 359 24.02 -22.25 -18.71
CA ARG A 359 24.04 -23.46 -17.87
C ARG A 359 23.71 -23.11 -16.42
N TYR A 360 22.90 -23.94 -15.80
CA TYR A 360 22.55 -23.90 -14.38
C TYR A 360 22.71 -25.29 -13.77
N ALA A 361 23.26 -25.33 -12.56
CA ALA A 361 23.40 -26.57 -11.83
C ALA A 361 22.28 -26.69 -10.80
N VAL A 362 21.56 -27.79 -10.82
CA VAL A 362 20.63 -28.18 -9.77
C VAL A 362 21.29 -29.29 -8.96
N ALA A 363 21.38 -29.12 -7.65
CA ALA A 363 21.99 -30.10 -6.75
C ALA A 363 20.96 -30.53 -5.69
N LEU A 364 21.18 -31.68 -5.09
CA LEU A 364 20.46 -32.11 -3.90
C LEU A 364 20.84 -31.22 -2.74
N ASP A 365 19.84 -30.83 -1.95
CA ASP A 365 20.06 -29.98 -0.78
C ASP A 365 20.79 -30.76 0.34
N GLU A 366 21.77 -30.11 0.95
CA GLU A 366 22.52 -30.68 2.07
C GLU A 366 21.56 -30.93 3.25
N GLY A 367 21.52 -32.18 3.72
CA GLY A 367 20.67 -32.61 4.83
C GLY A 367 19.24 -33.04 4.44
N ALA A 368 18.86 -32.94 3.17
CA ALA A 368 17.61 -33.53 2.69
C ALA A 368 17.66 -35.05 2.69
N VAL A 369 16.52 -35.69 2.99
CA VAL A 369 16.38 -37.14 2.84
C VAL A 369 16.29 -37.46 1.35
N ALA A 370 17.42 -37.73 0.72
CA ALA A 370 17.49 -38.00 -0.71
C ALA A 370 16.74 -39.27 -1.09
N LEU A 371 16.06 -39.23 -2.23
CA LEU A 371 15.45 -40.41 -2.83
C LEU A 371 16.54 -41.40 -3.32
N PRO A 372 16.33 -42.73 -3.15
CA PRO A 372 17.29 -43.72 -3.57
C PRO A 372 17.59 -43.63 -5.07
N GLY A 373 18.86 -43.80 -5.45
CA GLY A 373 19.29 -43.71 -6.85
C GLY A 373 19.25 -42.31 -7.46
N SER A 374 19.06 -41.26 -6.65
CA SER A 374 19.19 -39.89 -7.10
C SER A 374 20.61 -39.53 -7.49
N VAL A 375 20.76 -38.74 -8.54
CA VAL A 375 22.02 -38.10 -8.92
C VAL A 375 22.25 -36.88 -8.03
N GLU A 376 23.47 -36.67 -7.55
CA GLU A 376 23.78 -35.56 -6.65
C GLU A 376 23.60 -34.18 -7.30
N ARG A 377 23.86 -34.12 -8.61
CA ARG A 377 23.83 -32.86 -9.36
C ARG A 377 23.48 -33.11 -10.82
N VAL A 378 22.70 -32.25 -11.41
CA VAL A 378 22.41 -32.18 -12.84
C VAL A 378 22.69 -30.77 -13.38
N GLU A 379 23.23 -30.68 -14.58
CA GLU A 379 23.39 -29.41 -15.28
C GLU A 379 22.24 -29.24 -16.27
N ILE A 380 21.50 -28.18 -16.11
CA ILE A 380 20.43 -27.79 -17.02
C ILE A 380 21.03 -26.80 -18.03
N ASN A 381 21.09 -27.19 -19.28
CA ASN A 381 21.55 -26.34 -20.36
C ASN A 381 20.38 -25.61 -21.04
N ARG A 382 20.71 -24.56 -21.76
CA ARG A 382 19.73 -23.89 -22.58
C ARG A 382 19.16 -24.81 -23.64
N GLY A 383 17.84 -24.98 -23.66
CA GLY A 383 17.14 -25.92 -24.56
C GLY A 383 16.67 -27.19 -23.88
N ASP A 384 17.17 -27.50 -22.68
CA ASP A 384 16.75 -28.70 -21.92
C ASP A 384 15.31 -28.61 -21.44
N ARG A 385 14.68 -29.77 -21.24
CA ARG A 385 13.33 -29.93 -20.74
C ARG A 385 13.37 -30.61 -19.39
N VAL A 386 12.95 -29.89 -18.36
CA VAL A 386 12.98 -30.33 -16.97
C VAL A 386 11.57 -30.56 -16.46
N ALA A 387 11.33 -31.70 -15.86
CA ALA A 387 10.11 -31.98 -15.11
C ALA A 387 10.34 -31.71 -13.62
N LEU A 388 9.61 -30.75 -13.05
CA LEU A 388 9.66 -30.41 -11.63
C LEU A 388 8.47 -31.06 -10.91
N VAL A 389 8.72 -32.07 -10.10
CA VAL A 389 7.69 -32.77 -9.32
C VAL A 389 7.58 -32.14 -7.95
N THR A 390 6.38 -31.67 -7.61
CA THR A 390 6.14 -30.91 -6.39
C THR A 390 4.88 -31.39 -5.64
N PRO A 391 4.74 -31.12 -4.32
CA PRO A 391 3.46 -31.31 -3.63
C PRO A 391 2.39 -30.35 -4.20
N LEU A 392 1.12 -30.77 -4.14
CA LEU A 392 -0.06 -30.01 -4.65
C LEU A 392 -0.17 -28.54 -4.20
N GLU A 393 0.56 -28.16 -3.17
CA GLU A 393 0.47 -26.81 -2.56
C GLU A 393 1.36 -25.77 -3.24
N LEU A 394 2.23 -26.18 -4.17
CA LEU A 394 3.09 -25.29 -4.94
C LEU A 394 2.34 -24.34 -5.90
N ASN A 395 1.05 -24.54 -6.15
CA ASN A 395 0.18 -23.58 -6.86
C ASN A 395 0.21 -22.15 -6.28
N ARG A 396 0.78 -21.98 -5.10
CA ARG A 396 0.90 -20.69 -4.39
C ARG A 396 2.27 -20.06 -4.52
N TYR A 397 3.24 -20.75 -5.10
CA TYR A 397 4.60 -20.22 -5.24
C TYR A 397 4.68 -19.28 -6.45
N THR A 398 5.39 -18.20 -6.25
CA THR A 398 5.79 -17.32 -7.33
C THR A 398 6.85 -18.01 -8.19
N LEU A 399 7.02 -17.52 -9.40
CA LEU A 399 8.08 -17.98 -10.29
C LEU A 399 9.47 -17.91 -9.59
N GLY A 400 9.67 -16.87 -8.76
CA GLY A 400 10.87 -16.71 -7.95
C GLY A 400 11.11 -17.86 -6.99
N ALA A 401 10.11 -18.24 -6.20
CA ALA A 401 10.25 -19.37 -5.26
C ALA A 401 10.55 -20.70 -5.96
N VAL A 402 9.99 -20.92 -7.15
CA VAL A 402 10.33 -22.11 -7.95
C VAL A 402 11.77 -22.06 -8.42
N CYS A 403 12.26 -20.90 -8.85
CA CYS A 403 13.66 -20.75 -9.27
C CYS A 403 14.63 -20.89 -8.09
N GLU A 404 14.31 -20.32 -6.93
CA GLU A 404 15.12 -20.49 -5.71
C GLU A 404 15.21 -21.95 -5.29
N THR A 405 14.09 -22.66 -5.32
CA THR A 405 14.08 -24.09 -5.01
C THR A 405 14.92 -24.91 -5.99
N LEU A 406 14.92 -24.55 -7.28
CA LEU A 406 15.70 -25.25 -8.30
C LEU A 406 17.20 -24.96 -8.21
N LEU A 407 17.57 -23.72 -7.93
CA LEU A 407 18.95 -23.24 -8.03
C LEU A 407 19.64 -23.06 -6.68
N GLY A 408 18.92 -23.26 -5.56
CA GLY A 408 19.45 -23.18 -4.20
C GLY A 408 20.09 -21.82 -3.91
N ASP A 409 21.29 -21.83 -3.34
CA ASP A 409 22.02 -20.63 -2.93
C ASP A 409 22.59 -19.78 -4.08
N ASP A 410 22.48 -20.22 -5.35
CA ASP A 410 22.92 -19.40 -6.50
C ASP A 410 21.95 -18.26 -6.81
N GLN A 411 21.89 -17.24 -5.94
CA GLN A 411 21.05 -16.07 -6.12
C GLN A 411 21.25 -15.39 -7.47
N ASN A 412 22.48 -15.34 -7.99
CA ASN A 412 22.76 -14.77 -9.29
C ASN A 412 22.16 -15.60 -10.43
N GLY A 413 22.13 -16.92 -10.27
CA GLY A 413 21.45 -17.85 -11.19
C GLY A 413 19.95 -17.65 -11.17
N VAL A 414 19.34 -17.57 -9.98
CA VAL A 414 17.91 -17.29 -9.79
C VAL A 414 17.52 -16.00 -10.50
N LEU A 415 18.24 -14.92 -10.24
CA LEU A 415 17.99 -13.61 -10.86
C LEU A 415 18.10 -13.67 -12.39
N SER A 416 19.12 -14.35 -12.91
CA SER A 416 19.33 -14.51 -14.35
C SER A 416 18.20 -15.29 -15.03
N VAL A 417 17.70 -16.36 -14.40
CA VAL A 417 16.55 -17.14 -14.91
C VAL A 417 15.29 -16.28 -14.90
N LEU A 418 15.00 -15.61 -13.78
CA LEU A 418 13.79 -14.79 -13.63
C LEU A 418 13.69 -13.67 -14.67
N HIS A 419 14.80 -13.01 -14.99
CA HIS A 419 14.84 -11.97 -16.02
C HIS A 419 14.45 -12.46 -17.42
N SER A 420 14.76 -13.72 -17.70
CA SER A 420 14.54 -14.34 -19.00
C SER A 420 13.41 -15.36 -19.01
N ALA A 421 12.69 -15.54 -17.89
CA ALA A 421 11.64 -16.53 -17.72
C ALA A 421 10.24 -15.98 -18.00
N ARG A 422 9.36 -16.89 -18.42
CA ARG A 422 7.92 -16.68 -18.47
C ARG A 422 7.16 -17.88 -17.93
N TYR A 423 6.10 -17.61 -17.20
CA TYR A 423 5.15 -18.62 -16.76
C TYR A 423 3.89 -18.56 -17.64
N ALA A 424 3.61 -19.64 -18.36
CA ALA A 424 2.42 -19.77 -19.17
C ALA A 424 1.34 -20.54 -18.40
N SER A 425 0.18 -19.90 -18.16
CA SER A 425 -0.96 -20.50 -17.48
C SER A 425 -2.29 -19.94 -18.02
N CYS A 426 -3.31 -20.79 -18.06
CA CYS A 426 -4.68 -20.40 -18.40
C CYS A 426 -5.37 -19.58 -17.29
N SER A 427 -4.86 -19.63 -16.07
CA SER A 427 -5.44 -18.95 -14.91
C SER A 427 -5.02 -17.48 -14.82
N HIS A 428 -4.04 -17.03 -15.58
CA HIS A 428 -3.61 -15.64 -15.57
C HIS A 428 -4.73 -14.71 -16.00
N SER A 429 -4.94 -13.67 -15.21
CA SER A 429 -5.89 -12.61 -15.55
C SER A 429 -5.45 -11.90 -16.82
N CYS A 430 -6.41 -11.51 -17.64
CA CYS A 430 -6.16 -10.71 -18.84
C CYS A 430 -5.34 -9.47 -18.48
N PRO A 431 -4.16 -9.28 -19.06
CA PRO A 431 -3.60 -7.95 -19.11
C PRO A 431 -4.66 -7.06 -19.78
N THR A 432 -4.91 -5.89 -19.27
CA THR A 432 -5.86 -4.91 -19.83
C THR A 432 -5.41 -4.38 -21.20
N ASP A 433 -4.58 -5.13 -21.89
CA ASP A 433 -3.93 -4.80 -23.15
C ASP A 433 -4.67 -5.34 -24.37
N SER A 434 -4.28 -4.86 -25.52
CA SER A 434 -4.73 -5.36 -26.82
C SER A 434 -4.02 -6.67 -27.17
N ILE A 435 -4.59 -7.43 -28.12
CA ILE A 435 -3.96 -8.64 -28.66
C ILE A 435 -2.59 -8.32 -29.25
N ARG A 436 -2.45 -7.18 -29.94
CA ARG A 436 -1.18 -6.72 -30.48
C ARG A 436 -0.09 -6.59 -29.41
N SER A 437 -0.42 -5.93 -28.31
CA SER A 437 0.50 -5.75 -27.19
C SER A 437 0.83 -7.09 -26.51
N MET A 438 -0.20 -7.91 -26.24
CA MET A 438 -0.04 -9.21 -25.59
C MET A 438 0.89 -10.16 -26.38
N LEU A 439 0.72 -10.21 -27.69
CA LEU A 439 1.50 -11.07 -28.59
C LEU A 439 2.75 -10.36 -29.17
N ARG A 440 3.03 -9.11 -28.75
CA ARG A 440 4.15 -8.29 -29.24
C ARG A 440 4.23 -8.20 -30.76
N LEU A 441 3.08 -7.99 -31.40
CA LEU A 441 2.98 -7.94 -32.86
C LEU A 441 3.41 -6.56 -33.39
N PRO A 442 4.00 -6.48 -34.61
CA PRO A 442 4.29 -5.21 -35.26
C PRO A 442 3.00 -4.44 -35.54
N GLU A 443 3.09 -3.11 -35.69
CA GLU A 443 1.93 -2.25 -35.91
C GLU A 443 1.19 -2.60 -37.21
N THR A 444 1.87 -3.13 -38.20
CA THR A 444 1.32 -3.52 -39.49
C THR A 444 0.62 -4.88 -39.53
N ALA A 445 0.80 -5.71 -38.46
CA ALA A 445 0.25 -7.06 -38.41
C ALA A 445 -1.28 -7.07 -38.44
N GLN A 446 -1.85 -7.96 -39.25
CA GLN A 446 -3.27 -8.25 -39.36
C GLN A 446 -3.58 -9.67 -38.90
N TRP A 447 -4.85 -10.00 -38.64
CA TRP A 447 -5.25 -11.35 -38.24
C TRP A 447 -4.72 -12.46 -39.19
N LYS A 448 -4.72 -12.22 -40.49
CA LYS A 448 -4.20 -13.17 -41.49
C LYS A 448 -2.74 -13.58 -41.23
N ASP A 449 -1.94 -12.65 -40.69
CA ASP A 449 -0.51 -12.86 -40.45
C ASP A 449 -0.26 -13.71 -39.19
N LEU A 450 -1.28 -13.82 -38.32
CA LEU A 450 -1.20 -14.63 -37.09
C LEU A 450 -1.50 -16.11 -37.34
N ARG A 451 -2.01 -16.51 -38.49
CA ARG A 451 -2.41 -17.90 -38.76
C ARG A 451 -1.26 -18.89 -38.50
N GLY A 452 -0.03 -18.55 -38.88
CA GLY A 452 1.16 -19.38 -38.66
C GLY A 452 1.63 -19.51 -37.20
N LEU A 453 1.07 -18.70 -36.29
CA LEU A 453 1.35 -18.78 -34.86
C LEU A 453 0.47 -19.83 -34.17
N PHE A 454 -0.63 -20.23 -34.74
CA PHE A 454 -1.55 -21.24 -34.21
C PHE A 454 -1.21 -22.63 -34.73
N ALA A 455 -1.32 -23.62 -33.87
CA ALA A 455 -1.02 -25.01 -34.22
C ALA A 455 -1.96 -25.56 -35.31
N ASN A 456 -3.21 -25.10 -35.34
CA ASN A 456 -4.20 -25.50 -36.33
C ASN A 456 -5.20 -24.38 -36.66
N ASP A 457 -5.91 -24.55 -37.76
CA ASP A 457 -6.92 -23.59 -38.21
C ASP A 457 -8.14 -23.47 -37.29
N ALA A 458 -8.47 -24.50 -36.54
CA ALA A 458 -9.58 -24.49 -35.59
C ALA A 458 -9.32 -23.49 -34.47
N LEU A 459 -8.14 -23.56 -33.83
CA LEU A 459 -7.73 -22.62 -32.79
C LEU A 459 -7.59 -21.19 -33.29
N TYR A 460 -7.07 -21.01 -34.54
CA TYR A 460 -6.97 -19.69 -35.15
C TYR A 460 -8.37 -19.07 -35.36
N ASN A 461 -9.32 -19.82 -35.95
CA ASN A 461 -10.66 -19.34 -36.17
C ASN A 461 -11.39 -19.06 -34.84
N GLU A 462 -11.26 -19.93 -33.87
CA GLU A 462 -11.80 -19.72 -32.50
C GLU A 462 -11.26 -18.43 -31.89
N ALA A 463 -9.93 -18.18 -31.97
CA ALA A 463 -9.32 -16.97 -31.47
C ALA A 463 -9.87 -15.72 -32.18
N ARG A 464 -9.95 -15.75 -33.52
CA ARG A 464 -10.44 -14.64 -34.32
C ARG A 464 -11.91 -14.31 -34.03
N ASP A 465 -12.75 -15.32 -33.85
CA ASP A 465 -14.18 -15.15 -33.58
C ASP A 465 -14.47 -14.75 -32.16
N ALA A 466 -13.69 -15.29 -31.20
CA ALA A 466 -13.83 -14.97 -29.79
C ALA A 466 -13.27 -13.60 -29.41
N LEU A 467 -12.22 -13.11 -30.09
CA LEU A 467 -11.54 -11.86 -29.79
C LEU A 467 -12.01 -10.72 -30.72
N SER A 468 -11.45 -9.54 -30.55
CA SER A 468 -11.80 -8.41 -31.42
C SER A 468 -11.15 -8.54 -32.80
N LYS A 469 -11.89 -8.20 -33.88
CA LYS A 469 -11.31 -8.07 -35.21
C LYS A 469 -10.21 -7.01 -35.29
N ASN A 470 -10.27 -6.00 -34.43
CA ASN A 470 -9.22 -4.99 -34.28
C ASN A 470 -8.23 -5.45 -33.21
N LEU A 471 -6.97 -5.72 -33.62
CA LEU A 471 -5.89 -6.18 -32.74
C LEU A 471 -5.46 -5.14 -31.71
N ASP A 472 -5.73 -3.86 -31.95
CA ASP A 472 -5.37 -2.76 -31.03
C ASP A 472 -6.41 -2.52 -29.93
N LYS A 473 -7.59 -3.13 -30.09
CA LYS A 473 -8.64 -2.97 -29.09
C LYS A 473 -8.33 -3.77 -27.83
N ALA A 474 -8.33 -3.08 -26.69
CA ALA A 474 -8.18 -3.71 -25.38
C ALA A 474 -9.26 -4.79 -25.17
N ILE A 475 -8.84 -5.93 -24.61
CA ILE A 475 -9.74 -7.04 -24.29
C ILE A 475 -10.41 -6.74 -22.94
N PRO A 476 -11.74 -6.60 -22.86
CA PRO A 476 -12.41 -6.40 -21.58
C PRO A 476 -12.19 -7.61 -20.65
N PRO A 477 -11.99 -7.41 -19.33
CA PRO A 477 -11.79 -8.50 -18.37
C PRO A 477 -12.92 -9.56 -18.40
N ALA A 478 -14.17 -9.12 -18.54
CA ALA A 478 -15.32 -10.01 -18.64
C ALA A 478 -15.24 -10.91 -19.90
N LYS A 479 -14.79 -10.36 -21.02
CA LYS A 479 -14.61 -11.13 -22.26
C LYS A 479 -13.47 -12.13 -22.12
N TRP A 480 -12.35 -11.72 -21.52
CA TRP A 480 -11.25 -12.64 -21.21
C TRP A 480 -11.70 -13.78 -20.28
N ALA A 481 -12.46 -13.47 -19.22
CA ALA A 481 -12.99 -14.47 -18.32
C ALA A 481 -13.84 -15.52 -19.02
N SER A 482 -14.60 -15.13 -20.05
CA SER A 482 -15.50 -16.02 -20.82
C SER A 482 -14.79 -16.89 -21.87
N LEU A 483 -13.50 -16.65 -22.17
CA LEU A 483 -12.75 -17.48 -23.11
C LEU A 483 -12.53 -18.87 -22.56
N LYS A 484 -12.50 -19.88 -23.44
CA LYS A 484 -12.15 -21.25 -23.06
C LYS A 484 -10.74 -21.32 -22.49
N PRO A 485 -10.50 -22.15 -21.46
CA PRO A 485 -9.16 -22.33 -20.89
C PRO A 485 -8.10 -22.75 -21.91
N SER A 486 -8.46 -23.61 -22.87
CA SER A 486 -7.57 -24.05 -23.97
C SER A 486 -7.11 -22.87 -24.82
N LEU A 487 -8.02 -21.97 -25.18
CA LEU A 487 -7.66 -20.78 -25.96
C LEU A 487 -6.77 -19.82 -25.17
N LYS A 488 -7.05 -19.62 -23.86
CA LYS A 488 -6.18 -18.80 -22.99
C LYS A 488 -4.77 -19.39 -22.90
N MET A 489 -4.67 -20.70 -22.78
CA MET A 489 -3.38 -21.39 -22.73
C MET A 489 -2.62 -21.26 -24.05
N THR A 490 -3.32 -21.46 -25.18
CA THR A 490 -2.75 -21.23 -26.52
C THR A 490 -2.18 -19.82 -26.67
N LEU A 491 -2.94 -18.80 -26.29
CA LEU A 491 -2.49 -17.41 -26.35
C LEU A 491 -1.29 -17.14 -25.42
N ALA A 492 -1.26 -17.75 -24.22
CA ALA A 492 -0.14 -17.64 -23.31
C ALA A 492 1.15 -18.26 -23.89
N LEU A 493 1.05 -19.41 -24.56
CA LEU A 493 2.17 -20.06 -25.23
C LEU A 493 2.67 -19.22 -26.42
N ILE A 494 1.77 -18.71 -27.28
CA ILE A 494 2.14 -17.82 -28.38
C ILE A 494 2.85 -16.56 -27.84
N ALA A 495 2.30 -15.92 -26.81
CA ALA A 495 2.90 -14.74 -26.18
C ALA A 495 4.31 -15.05 -25.63
N THR A 496 4.52 -16.25 -25.10
CA THR A 496 5.82 -16.69 -24.62
C THR A 496 6.83 -16.84 -25.75
N HIS A 497 6.44 -17.48 -26.84
CA HIS A 497 7.25 -17.59 -28.05
C HIS A 497 7.67 -16.23 -28.61
N GLN A 498 6.72 -15.32 -28.75
CA GLN A 498 6.97 -13.98 -29.28
C GLN A 498 7.81 -13.09 -28.33
N SER A 499 7.91 -13.48 -27.06
CA SER A 499 8.67 -12.71 -26.08
C SER A 499 10.19 -12.89 -26.18
N GLY A 500 10.67 -13.97 -26.81
CA GLY A 500 12.08 -14.32 -26.87
C GLY A 500 12.66 -14.70 -25.50
N CYS A 501 11.83 -15.16 -24.55
CA CYS A 501 12.32 -15.60 -23.24
C CYS A 501 13.18 -16.87 -23.38
N ALA A 502 14.18 -17.01 -22.50
CA ALA A 502 15.05 -18.17 -22.46
C ALA A 502 14.45 -19.35 -21.70
N TRP A 503 13.50 -19.06 -20.79
CA TRP A 503 12.89 -20.06 -19.91
C TRP A 503 11.36 -19.99 -20.00
N LEU A 504 10.74 -21.14 -20.22
CA LEU A 504 9.29 -21.33 -20.15
C LEU A 504 8.96 -22.21 -18.94
N PHE A 505 8.24 -21.67 -17.99
CA PHE A 505 7.60 -22.41 -16.92
C PHE A 505 6.14 -22.69 -17.30
N VAL A 506 5.71 -23.92 -17.15
CA VAL A 506 4.36 -24.34 -17.52
C VAL A 506 3.84 -25.40 -16.54
N ASP A 507 2.56 -25.33 -16.20
CA ASP A 507 1.91 -26.33 -15.37
C ASP A 507 1.39 -27.49 -16.26
N ALA A 508 1.70 -28.72 -15.87
CA ALA A 508 1.20 -29.89 -16.57
C ALA A 508 -0.34 -29.97 -16.60
N VAL A 509 -1.01 -29.42 -15.58
CA VAL A 509 -2.48 -29.35 -15.55
C VAL A 509 -3.02 -28.44 -16.63
N ASP A 510 -2.35 -27.30 -16.85
CA ASP A 510 -2.74 -26.35 -17.89
C ASP A 510 -2.46 -26.93 -19.31
N LEU A 511 -1.38 -27.68 -19.48
CA LEU A 511 -1.08 -28.35 -20.74
C LEU A 511 -2.14 -29.40 -21.13
N GLN A 512 -2.77 -30.07 -20.15
CA GLN A 512 -3.83 -31.04 -20.41
C GLN A 512 -5.12 -30.46 -20.99
N LEU A 513 -5.25 -29.13 -20.97
CA LEU A 513 -6.35 -28.40 -21.62
C LEU A 513 -6.19 -28.34 -23.14
N LEU A 514 -5.02 -28.73 -23.66
CA LEU A 514 -4.68 -28.72 -25.07
C LEU A 514 -4.54 -30.17 -25.57
N ASP A 515 -4.82 -30.38 -26.85
CA ASP A 515 -4.55 -31.64 -27.52
C ASP A 515 -3.03 -31.89 -27.61
N ALA A 516 -2.62 -33.14 -27.56
CA ALA A 516 -1.20 -33.53 -27.56
C ALA A 516 -0.43 -32.95 -28.75
N GLU A 517 -1.04 -32.92 -29.94
CA GLU A 517 -0.44 -32.33 -31.14
C GLU A 517 -0.21 -30.81 -31.00
N VAL A 518 -1.12 -30.12 -30.33
CA VAL A 518 -1.02 -28.67 -30.07
C VAL A 518 0.10 -28.39 -29.06
N VAL A 519 0.18 -29.21 -27.99
CA VAL A 519 1.25 -29.11 -27.00
C VAL A 519 2.59 -29.32 -27.68
N ASP A 520 2.71 -30.40 -28.47
CA ASP A 520 3.93 -30.75 -29.16
C ASP A 520 4.39 -29.67 -30.14
N PHE A 521 3.45 -29.07 -30.88
CA PHE A 521 3.72 -27.95 -31.77
C PHE A 521 4.36 -26.75 -31.05
N TYR A 522 3.85 -26.36 -29.88
CA TYR A 522 4.39 -25.22 -29.14
C TYR A 522 5.69 -25.56 -28.41
N LEU A 523 5.76 -26.72 -27.78
CA LEU A 523 6.96 -27.09 -27.01
C LEU A 523 8.16 -27.37 -27.93
N HIS A 524 7.97 -27.97 -29.13
CA HIS A 524 9.04 -28.18 -30.08
C HIS A 524 9.58 -26.90 -30.72
N ARG A 525 8.72 -25.91 -30.90
CA ARG A 525 9.12 -24.61 -31.45
C ARG A 525 9.84 -23.71 -30.46
N PHE A 526 9.75 -24.00 -29.18
CA PHE A 526 10.41 -23.18 -28.16
C PHE A 526 11.92 -23.50 -28.13
N SER A 527 12.74 -22.49 -28.41
CA SER A 527 14.19 -22.61 -28.47
C SER A 527 14.89 -22.49 -27.13
N GLY A 528 14.17 -22.13 -26.07
CA GLY A 528 14.70 -22.05 -24.70
C GLY A 528 14.42 -23.29 -23.89
N SER A 529 14.80 -23.25 -22.61
CA SER A 529 14.56 -24.33 -21.67
C SER A 529 13.12 -24.33 -21.16
N ILE A 530 12.58 -25.53 -20.97
CA ILE A 530 11.20 -25.71 -20.50
C ILE A 530 11.21 -26.39 -19.14
N VAL A 531 10.58 -25.79 -18.15
CA VAL A 531 10.32 -26.37 -16.84
C VAL A 531 8.83 -26.68 -16.71
N CYS A 532 8.49 -27.95 -16.72
CA CYS A 532 7.12 -28.41 -16.52
C CYS A 532 6.88 -28.76 -15.07
N ILE A 533 5.92 -28.08 -14.45
CA ILE A 533 5.57 -28.29 -13.04
C ILE A 533 4.50 -29.39 -12.96
N LEU A 534 4.80 -30.42 -12.18
CA LEU A 534 4.00 -31.61 -12.02
C LEU A 534 3.60 -31.80 -10.55
N TYR A 535 2.35 -32.11 -10.32
CA TYR A 535 1.87 -32.43 -8.98
C TYR A 535 1.91 -33.94 -8.74
N SER A 536 2.35 -34.36 -7.57
CA SER A 536 2.65 -35.75 -7.20
C SER A 536 1.58 -36.79 -7.55
N ARG A 537 0.31 -36.39 -7.61
CA ARG A 537 -0.82 -37.28 -7.95
C ARG A 537 -0.99 -37.52 -9.46
N LYS A 538 -0.24 -36.83 -10.31
CA LYS A 538 -0.39 -36.86 -11.77
C LYS A 538 0.86 -37.31 -12.52
N ILE A 539 1.82 -37.88 -11.83
CA ILE A 539 3.10 -38.40 -12.40
C ILE A 539 2.86 -39.34 -13.59
N LYS A 540 1.74 -40.06 -13.63
CA LYS A 540 1.40 -41.00 -14.71
C LYS A 540 1.11 -40.37 -16.07
N GLN A 541 0.93 -39.07 -16.15
CA GLN A 541 0.52 -38.36 -17.38
C GLN A 541 1.66 -37.75 -18.17
N VAL A 542 2.92 -38.08 -17.82
CA VAL A 542 4.10 -37.33 -18.27
C VAL A 542 4.84 -38.04 -19.38
N GLY A 543 4.14 -38.50 -20.41
CA GLY A 543 4.78 -38.94 -21.65
C GLY A 543 5.47 -37.81 -22.45
N LEU A 544 5.25 -36.55 -22.08
CA LEU A 544 5.69 -35.36 -22.81
C LEU A 544 7.13 -34.93 -22.51
N PHE A 545 7.70 -35.34 -21.35
CA PHE A 545 9.04 -34.96 -20.93
C PHE A 545 9.93 -36.20 -20.84
N ARG A 546 10.96 -36.24 -21.63
CA ARG A 546 11.91 -37.38 -21.70
C ARG A 546 13.24 -37.12 -20.97
N GLU A 547 13.40 -35.92 -20.42
CA GLU A 547 14.63 -35.44 -19.82
C GLU A 547 14.61 -35.47 -18.30
N ASP A 548 15.54 -34.79 -17.63
CA ASP A 548 15.78 -34.91 -16.20
C ASP A 548 14.56 -34.47 -15.34
N TRP A 549 14.39 -35.21 -14.25
CA TRP A 549 13.33 -34.99 -13.29
C TRP A 549 13.88 -34.52 -11.96
N VAL A 550 13.33 -33.46 -11.46
CA VAL A 550 13.66 -32.87 -10.15
C VAL A 550 12.46 -33.02 -9.22
N VAL A 551 12.66 -33.70 -8.09
CA VAL A 551 11.62 -33.87 -7.06
C VAL A 551 11.89 -32.89 -5.91
N VAL A 552 10.92 -32.10 -5.58
CA VAL A 552 10.99 -31.09 -4.53
C VAL A 552 10.00 -31.40 -3.42
N ALA A 553 10.47 -31.45 -2.17
CA ALA A 553 9.65 -31.59 -0.99
C ALA A 553 9.84 -30.37 -0.07
N GLY A 554 8.77 -29.63 0.19
CA GLY A 554 8.90 -28.32 0.84
C GLY A 554 9.61 -27.33 -0.09
N ASN A 555 10.73 -26.80 0.36
CA ASN A 555 11.60 -25.91 -0.43
C ASN A 555 12.96 -26.59 -0.73
N GLN A 556 13.05 -27.91 -0.69
CA GLN A 556 14.30 -28.66 -0.84
C GLN A 556 14.21 -29.62 -2.01
N VAL A 557 15.31 -29.73 -2.77
CA VAL A 557 15.46 -30.73 -3.81
C VAL A 557 15.84 -32.07 -3.15
N VAL A 558 14.92 -33.03 -3.21
CA VAL A 558 15.07 -34.35 -2.56
C VAL A 558 15.40 -35.48 -3.54
N GLY A 559 15.35 -35.20 -4.84
CA GLY A 559 15.66 -36.21 -5.84
C GLY A 559 15.88 -35.63 -7.23
N ILE A 560 16.85 -36.20 -7.93
CA ILE A 560 17.18 -35.87 -9.33
C ILE A 560 17.40 -37.17 -10.09
N GLY A 561 16.78 -37.33 -11.24
CA GLY A 561 16.95 -38.53 -12.06
C GLY A 561 16.15 -38.53 -13.34
N SER A 562 16.27 -39.61 -14.11
CA SER A 562 15.56 -39.82 -15.37
C SER A 562 14.09 -40.22 -15.14
N PRO A 563 13.22 -40.13 -16.15
CA PRO A 563 11.82 -40.56 -16.04
C PRO A 563 11.64 -42.03 -15.64
N GLY A 564 12.58 -42.90 -16.04
CA GLY A 564 12.59 -44.30 -15.64
C GLY A 564 12.82 -44.49 -14.14
N TRP A 565 13.83 -43.79 -13.61
CA TRP A 565 14.15 -43.78 -12.19
C TRP A 565 12.94 -43.34 -11.33
N LEU A 566 12.20 -42.29 -11.72
CA LEU A 566 11.06 -41.83 -10.91
C LEU A 566 9.95 -42.88 -10.82
N LYS A 567 9.73 -43.69 -11.85
CA LYS A 567 8.76 -44.79 -11.81
C LYS A 567 9.12 -45.85 -10.76
N GLU A 568 10.43 -46.13 -10.60
CA GLU A 568 10.94 -47.10 -9.62
C GLU A 568 10.77 -46.56 -8.18
N VAL A 569 10.97 -45.25 -7.97
CA VAL A 569 10.87 -44.61 -6.64
C VAL A 569 9.54 -43.94 -6.38
N GLU A 570 8.54 -44.06 -7.28
CA GLU A 570 7.23 -43.35 -7.19
C GLU A 570 6.57 -43.49 -5.81
N LEU A 571 6.62 -44.70 -5.24
CA LEU A 571 5.99 -44.97 -3.94
C LEU A 571 6.71 -44.22 -2.81
N GLN A 572 8.03 -44.11 -2.86
CA GLN A 572 8.86 -43.44 -1.86
C GLN A 572 8.76 -41.92 -2.03
N ALA A 573 8.79 -41.43 -3.27
CA ALA A 573 8.58 -40.03 -3.59
C ALA A 573 7.24 -39.54 -3.06
N ASN A 574 6.16 -40.29 -3.29
CA ASN A 574 4.83 -39.96 -2.78
C ASN A 574 4.78 -39.93 -1.24
N LYS A 575 5.47 -40.87 -0.56
CA LYS A 575 5.54 -40.87 0.92
C LYS A 575 6.28 -39.64 1.45
N ILE A 576 7.40 -39.25 0.85
CA ILE A 576 8.17 -38.07 1.26
C ILE A 576 7.35 -36.79 1.00
N LEU A 577 6.69 -36.69 -0.15
CA LEU A 577 5.85 -35.56 -0.49
C LEU A 577 4.63 -35.42 0.45
N GLU A 578 4.03 -36.54 0.85
CA GLU A 578 2.93 -36.55 1.83
C GLU A 578 3.42 -36.24 3.25
N ALA A 579 4.61 -36.72 3.65
CA ALA A 579 5.20 -36.38 4.94
C ALA A 579 5.56 -34.89 5.03
N SER A 580 6.16 -34.34 3.99
CA SER A 580 6.43 -32.92 3.87
C SER A 580 5.16 -32.06 3.98
N ARG A 581 4.07 -32.52 3.39
CA ARG A 581 2.75 -31.88 3.49
C ARG A 581 2.21 -31.88 4.91
N LYS A 582 2.32 -33.02 5.62
CA LYS A 582 1.86 -33.14 7.01
C LYS A 582 2.73 -32.32 7.96
N HIS A 583 4.04 -32.30 7.78
CA HIS A 583 4.95 -31.52 8.61
C HIS A 583 4.69 -30.02 8.46
N LYS A 584 4.40 -29.55 7.26
CA LYS A 584 4.03 -28.16 7.01
C LYS A 584 2.65 -27.79 7.59
N ALA A 585 1.74 -28.72 7.71
CA ALA A 585 0.46 -28.53 8.40
C ALA A 585 0.65 -28.40 9.93
N VAL A 586 1.51 -29.25 10.52
CA VAL A 586 1.83 -29.25 11.96
C VAL A 586 2.62 -28.00 12.36
N LEU A 587 3.63 -27.59 11.57
CA LEU A 587 4.36 -26.33 11.79
C LEU A 587 3.46 -25.10 11.72
N ASN A 588 2.37 -25.18 10.96
CA ASN A 588 1.35 -24.14 10.92
C ASN A 588 0.52 -24.09 12.19
N ASP A 589 0.21 -25.24 12.78
CA ASP A 589 -0.54 -25.34 14.05
C ASP A 589 0.35 -24.89 15.23
N GLU A 590 1.66 -25.24 15.24
CA GLU A 590 2.59 -24.83 16.31
C GLU A 590 2.92 -23.33 16.29
N LEU A 591 2.99 -22.70 15.11
CA LEU A 591 3.15 -21.24 14.99
C LEU A 591 1.91 -20.45 15.37
N ASP A 592 0.75 -21.11 15.41
CA ASP A 592 -0.51 -20.52 15.87
C ASP A 592 -0.69 -20.64 17.41
N GLU A 593 0.16 -21.46 18.11
CA GLU A 593 0.14 -21.62 19.58
C GLU A 593 1.18 -20.71 20.32
N GLU A 594 2.19 -20.13 19.66
CA GLU A 594 3.13 -19.12 20.21
C GLU A 594 2.67 -17.67 19.88
#